data_39449eec8a374df510e0a12a579c10f8
#
_entry.id   39449eec8a374df510e0a12a579c10f8
#
_cell.length_a   1.000
_cell.length_b   1.000
_cell.length_c   1.000
_cell.angle_alpha   90.00
_cell.angle_beta   90.00
_cell.angle_gamma   90.00
#
_symmetry.space_group_name_H-M   'P 1'
#
loop_
_entity.id
_entity.type
_entity.pdbx_description
1 polymer ?
#
loop_
_entity_poly.entity_id
_entity_poly.type
_entity_poly.pdbx_seq_one_letter_code
_entity_poly.pdbx_strand_id
1 'polypeptide(L)'
;MRNTHAIPFSFNAGGRLVELAEPQIMGILNVTPDSFFAASRREGETAIVERARQIVDEGALVIDVGGCSTRPGSEPATEEEEKARLDVALKAIRRELPDALLSVDTFRPRVAEWAVGEYGVTMVNDVSGGADPAMFPLVARLRVPYVLTYAGSLAGGVGAVMCELSKRVAELRELGAKDVLLDPGFGFGKTLDENYELLSHLSDLRQMELPLLVGVSRKSMVHRLLGITADEALNGTTVLHTLALERGADMLRVHDVRAAAEAIRIVAKMSKE
;
A
#
# COMPACT_ATOMS: atom_id res chain seq x y z
N MET A 1 -22.28 -6.37 -7.77
CA MET A 1 -22.50 -5.27 -8.72
C MET A 1 -21.54 -4.15 -8.37
N ARG A 2 -20.54 -3.85 -9.20
CA ARG A 2 -19.72 -2.65 -9.01
C ARG A 2 -20.62 -1.44 -9.11
N ASN A 3 -20.67 -0.64 -8.05
CA ASN A 3 -21.12 0.73 -8.18
C ASN A 3 -19.99 1.45 -8.92
N THR A 4 -20.08 1.52 -10.24
CA THR A 4 -19.20 2.38 -11.01
C THR A 4 -19.47 3.80 -10.51
N HIS A 5 -18.49 4.38 -9.81
CA HIS A 5 -18.58 5.80 -9.47
C HIS A 5 -18.85 6.58 -10.75
N ALA A 6 -19.79 7.48 -10.72
CA ALA A 6 -20.06 8.36 -11.86
C ALA A 6 -18.82 9.20 -12.23
N ILE A 7 -17.90 9.37 -11.26
CA ILE A 7 -16.61 10.06 -11.42
C ILE A 7 -15.53 9.15 -10.78
N PRO A 8 -14.46 8.81 -11.51
CA PRO A 8 -13.36 8.03 -10.94
C PRO A 8 -12.64 8.81 -9.85
N PHE A 9 -12.08 8.10 -8.87
CA PHE A 9 -11.18 8.72 -7.91
C PHE A 9 -9.92 9.22 -8.62
N SER A 10 -9.37 10.31 -8.09
CA SER A 10 -8.09 10.85 -8.57
C SER A 10 -7.26 11.37 -7.40
N PHE A 11 -5.96 11.45 -7.61
CA PHE A 11 -5.03 12.05 -6.66
C PHE A 11 -3.89 12.78 -7.38
N ASN A 12 -3.27 13.73 -6.68
CA ASN A 12 -2.15 14.50 -7.20
C ASN A 12 -0.83 13.82 -6.81
N ALA A 13 -0.12 13.31 -7.80
CA ALA A 13 1.21 12.72 -7.61
C ALA A 13 2.30 13.70 -8.11
N GLY A 14 2.77 14.58 -7.24
CA GLY A 14 3.84 15.52 -7.56
C GLY A 14 3.49 16.52 -8.68
N GLY A 15 2.24 16.98 -8.75
CA GLY A 15 1.74 17.89 -9.80
C GLY A 15 1.08 17.18 -10.99
N ARG A 16 1.16 15.86 -11.06
CA ARG A 16 0.47 15.04 -12.06
C ARG A 16 -0.84 14.50 -11.49
N LEU A 17 -1.95 14.77 -12.17
CA LEU A 17 -3.23 14.14 -11.84
C LEU A 17 -3.21 12.68 -12.28
N VAL A 18 -3.50 11.78 -11.34
CA VAL A 18 -3.62 10.33 -11.57
C VAL A 18 -5.06 9.94 -11.30
N GLU A 19 -5.73 9.35 -12.29
CA GLU A 19 -7.11 8.88 -12.20
C GLU A 19 -7.14 7.37 -11.92
N LEU A 20 -7.98 6.93 -10.99
CA LEU A 20 -8.27 5.54 -10.69
C LEU A 20 -9.58 5.11 -11.39
N ALA A 21 -9.60 5.20 -12.71
CA ALA A 21 -10.75 4.79 -13.53
C ALA A 21 -10.97 3.26 -13.49
N GLU A 22 -9.90 2.51 -13.35
CA GLU A 22 -9.88 1.06 -13.12
C GLU A 22 -9.00 0.75 -11.90
N PRO A 23 -9.16 -0.40 -11.22
CA PRO A 23 -8.28 -0.79 -10.13
C PRO A 23 -6.82 -0.79 -10.56
N GLN A 24 -5.94 -0.29 -9.69
CA GLN A 24 -4.52 -0.10 -9.94
C GLN A 24 -3.68 -1.00 -9.03
N ILE A 25 -2.40 -1.10 -9.33
CA ILE A 25 -1.45 -1.91 -8.57
C ILE A 25 -0.39 -1.01 -7.94
N MET A 26 -0.16 -1.23 -6.64
CA MET A 26 0.98 -0.75 -5.89
C MET A 26 1.92 -1.93 -5.67
N GLY A 27 3.05 -1.95 -6.35
CA GLY A 27 4.04 -3.02 -6.27
C GLY A 27 4.98 -2.83 -5.09
N ILE A 28 5.13 -3.84 -4.24
CA ILE A 28 5.98 -3.82 -3.06
C ILE A 28 7.46 -3.99 -3.44
N LEU A 29 8.31 -3.09 -2.93
CA LEU A 29 9.74 -3.18 -2.99
C LEU A 29 10.34 -2.96 -1.59
N ASN A 30 10.53 -4.08 -0.85
CA ASN A 30 11.14 -4.05 0.48
C ASN A 30 12.67 -4.06 0.38
N VAL A 31 13.32 -3.04 0.93
CA VAL A 31 14.79 -2.92 0.94
C VAL A 31 15.35 -3.22 2.33
N THR A 32 14.92 -4.34 2.90
CA THR A 32 15.45 -4.87 4.16
C THR A 32 16.73 -5.68 3.92
N PRO A 33 17.60 -5.86 4.93
CA PRO A 33 18.85 -6.61 4.78
C PRO A 33 18.69 -8.01 4.19
N ASP A 34 17.62 -8.71 4.58
CA ASP A 34 17.33 -10.06 4.10
C ASP A 34 16.89 -10.09 2.63
N SER A 35 16.45 -8.95 2.09
CA SER A 35 15.92 -8.88 0.73
C SER A 35 16.98 -8.55 -0.33
N PHE A 36 17.95 -7.64 -0.04
CA PHE A 36 18.85 -7.12 -1.05
C PHE A 36 20.30 -6.87 -0.59
N PHE A 37 20.59 -6.90 0.72
CA PHE A 37 21.90 -6.49 1.24
C PHE A 37 22.80 -7.66 1.72
N ALA A 38 22.40 -8.92 1.46
CA ALA A 38 23.20 -10.10 1.82
C ALA A 38 24.49 -10.25 0.96
N ALA A 39 24.54 -9.56 -0.18
CA ALA A 39 25.67 -9.51 -1.12
C ALA A 39 26.41 -8.15 -1.05
N SER A 40 27.26 -7.84 -2.01
CA SER A 40 27.91 -6.54 -2.08
C SER A 40 26.89 -5.40 -2.29
N ARG A 41 27.25 -4.18 -1.84
CA ARG A 41 26.41 -2.98 -2.02
C ARG A 41 25.98 -2.76 -3.48
N ARG A 42 26.88 -3.05 -4.44
CA ARG A 42 26.63 -2.89 -5.88
C ARG A 42 25.65 -3.94 -6.42
N GLU A 43 25.73 -5.17 -5.95
CA GLU A 43 24.77 -6.23 -6.32
C GLU A 43 23.38 -5.95 -5.76
N GLY A 44 23.29 -5.44 -4.52
CA GLY A 44 22.04 -5.00 -3.93
C GLY A 44 21.37 -3.86 -4.72
N GLU A 45 22.13 -2.84 -5.16
CA GLU A 45 21.59 -1.75 -5.98
C GLU A 45 21.08 -2.25 -7.34
N THR A 46 21.80 -3.16 -7.99
CA THR A 46 21.38 -3.76 -9.27
C THR A 46 20.07 -4.54 -9.10
N ALA A 47 19.96 -5.38 -8.08
CA ALA A 47 18.76 -6.17 -7.80
C ALA A 47 17.55 -5.28 -7.45
N ILE A 48 17.76 -4.16 -6.75
CA ILE A 48 16.72 -3.16 -6.48
C ILE A 48 16.18 -2.57 -7.79
N VAL A 49 17.06 -2.16 -8.70
CA VAL A 49 16.68 -1.58 -10.00
C VAL A 49 15.97 -2.61 -10.87
N GLU A 50 16.48 -3.84 -10.95
CA GLU A 50 15.84 -4.92 -11.70
C GLU A 50 14.43 -5.20 -11.18
N ARG A 51 14.27 -5.26 -9.85
CA ARG A 51 12.96 -5.44 -9.24
C ARG A 51 12.03 -4.26 -9.49
N ALA A 52 12.52 -3.03 -9.41
CA ALA A 52 11.73 -1.84 -9.71
C ALA A 52 11.25 -1.82 -11.17
N ARG A 53 12.12 -2.17 -12.13
CA ARG A 53 11.76 -2.32 -13.54
C ARG A 53 10.70 -3.41 -13.73
N GLN A 54 10.91 -4.58 -13.14
CA GLN A 54 9.93 -5.67 -13.18
C GLN A 54 8.56 -5.22 -12.68
N ILE A 55 8.48 -4.49 -11.56
CA ILE A 55 7.23 -3.97 -11.00
C ILE A 55 6.51 -3.08 -12.02
N VAL A 56 7.23 -2.17 -12.68
CA VAL A 56 6.66 -1.28 -13.70
C VAL A 56 6.25 -2.05 -14.95
N ASP A 57 7.12 -2.93 -15.47
CA ASP A 57 6.88 -3.70 -16.70
C ASP A 57 5.71 -4.68 -16.54
N GLU A 58 5.47 -5.17 -15.33
CA GLU A 58 4.32 -6.03 -15.00
C GLU A 58 3.02 -5.26 -14.81
N GLY A 59 3.06 -3.92 -14.85
CA GLY A 59 1.88 -3.05 -14.88
C GLY A 59 1.51 -2.40 -13.56
N ALA A 60 2.42 -2.27 -12.60
CA ALA A 60 2.16 -1.47 -11.40
C ALA A 60 2.16 0.03 -11.71
N LEU A 61 1.20 0.75 -11.14
CA LEU A 61 1.11 2.21 -11.20
C LEU A 61 2.11 2.88 -10.26
N VAL A 62 2.30 2.29 -9.06
CA VAL A 62 3.13 2.85 -7.99
C VAL A 62 4.09 1.79 -7.50
N ILE A 63 5.35 2.16 -7.25
CA ILE A 63 6.32 1.34 -6.52
C ILE A 63 6.31 1.81 -5.06
N ASP A 64 6.00 0.92 -4.13
CA ASP A 64 5.98 1.21 -2.69
C ASP A 64 7.26 0.69 -2.04
N VAL A 65 8.12 1.63 -1.64
CA VAL A 65 9.48 1.34 -1.16
C VAL A 65 9.49 1.36 0.36
N GLY A 66 9.82 0.23 0.99
CA GLY A 66 9.87 0.08 2.44
C GLY A 66 11.27 -0.29 2.95
N GLY A 67 11.84 0.52 3.86
CA GLY A 67 13.15 0.30 4.50
C GLY A 67 13.09 -0.38 5.88
N CYS A 68 11.89 -0.50 6.45
CA CYS A 68 11.66 -1.06 7.77
C CYS A 68 10.68 -2.23 7.69
N SER A 69 11.00 -3.35 8.37
CA SER A 69 10.05 -4.47 8.47
C SER A 69 9.00 -4.18 9.53
N THR A 70 7.73 -4.25 9.13
CA THR A 70 6.57 -4.16 10.04
C THR A 70 5.96 -5.53 10.34
N ARG A 71 6.68 -6.64 10.02
CA ARG A 71 6.22 -8.00 10.29
C ARG A 71 6.18 -8.26 11.80
N PRO A 72 5.15 -8.96 12.31
CA PRO A 72 5.11 -9.35 13.71
C PRO A 72 6.37 -10.13 14.13
N GLY A 73 7.03 -9.67 15.21
CA GLY A 73 8.24 -10.32 15.75
C GLY A 73 9.57 -9.83 15.14
N SER A 74 9.56 -8.93 14.15
CA SER A 74 10.79 -8.24 13.72
C SER A 74 11.07 -7.02 14.60
N GLU A 75 12.32 -6.79 14.96
CA GLU A 75 12.73 -5.50 15.55
C GLU A 75 12.68 -4.43 14.46
N PRO A 76 11.96 -3.31 14.69
CA PRO A 76 11.96 -2.21 13.74
C PRO A 76 13.37 -1.63 13.61
N ALA A 77 13.78 -1.34 12.36
CA ALA A 77 15.02 -0.60 12.11
C ALA A 77 14.97 0.78 12.79
N THR A 78 16.11 1.32 13.17
CA THR A 78 16.21 2.74 13.60
C THR A 78 15.85 3.68 12.44
N GLU A 79 15.60 4.94 12.73
CA GLU A 79 15.32 5.95 11.69
C GLU A 79 16.51 6.10 10.72
N GLU A 80 17.73 6.08 11.26
CA GLU A 80 18.97 6.19 10.50
C GLU A 80 19.17 4.98 9.58
N GLU A 81 18.92 3.77 10.07
CA GLU A 81 19.01 2.54 9.27
C GLU A 81 17.96 2.52 8.17
N GLU A 82 16.72 2.91 8.47
CA GLU A 82 15.65 3.00 7.49
C GLU A 82 16.01 3.98 6.38
N LYS A 83 16.44 5.20 6.75
CA LYS A 83 16.91 6.21 5.79
C LYS A 83 18.07 5.73 4.95
N ALA A 84 19.07 5.07 5.54
CA ALA A 84 20.23 4.57 4.81
C ALA A 84 19.85 3.52 3.75
N ARG A 85 18.86 2.65 4.06
CA ARG A 85 18.36 1.65 3.10
C ARG A 85 17.53 2.31 1.99
N LEU A 86 16.64 3.23 2.37
CA LEU A 86 15.82 3.97 1.41
C LEU A 86 16.66 4.87 0.50
N ASP A 87 17.76 5.46 1.00
CA ASP A 87 18.67 6.30 0.23
C ASP A 87 19.25 5.55 -0.98
N VAL A 88 19.77 4.36 -0.74
CA VAL A 88 20.32 3.51 -1.81
C VAL A 88 19.24 3.18 -2.84
N ALA A 89 18.07 2.79 -2.39
CA ALA A 89 16.98 2.37 -3.27
C ALA A 89 16.39 3.54 -4.07
N LEU A 90 15.98 4.61 -3.40
CA LEU A 90 15.33 5.76 -4.03
C LEU A 90 16.25 6.45 -5.03
N LYS A 91 17.53 6.58 -4.69
CA LYS A 91 18.55 7.14 -5.59
C LYS A 91 18.72 6.29 -6.85
N ALA A 92 18.82 4.98 -6.69
CA ALA A 92 18.97 4.06 -7.82
C ALA A 92 17.72 4.04 -8.71
N ILE A 93 16.54 3.99 -8.11
CA ILE A 93 15.28 3.98 -8.84
C ILE A 93 15.10 5.31 -9.60
N ARG A 94 15.33 6.47 -8.97
CA ARG A 94 15.21 7.77 -9.64
C ARG A 94 16.17 7.95 -10.81
N ARG A 95 17.38 7.41 -10.71
CA ARG A 95 18.35 7.43 -11.81
C ARG A 95 17.88 6.62 -13.02
N GLU A 96 17.29 5.44 -12.78
CA GLU A 96 16.96 4.47 -13.84
C GLU A 96 15.51 4.55 -14.31
N LEU A 97 14.61 5.03 -13.46
CA LEU A 97 13.17 5.15 -13.69
C LEU A 97 12.67 6.54 -13.19
N PRO A 98 13.11 7.65 -13.82
CA PRO A 98 12.84 9.00 -13.33
C PRO A 98 11.34 9.32 -13.23
N ASP A 99 10.52 8.75 -14.11
CA ASP A 99 9.07 9.02 -14.20
C ASP A 99 8.21 8.06 -13.34
N ALA A 100 8.81 7.09 -12.65
CA ALA A 100 8.08 6.15 -11.81
C ALA A 100 7.39 6.87 -10.65
N LEU A 101 6.12 6.55 -10.41
CA LEU A 101 5.43 7.00 -9.22
C LEU A 101 5.92 6.17 -8.02
N LEU A 102 6.45 6.87 -7.02
CA LEU A 102 6.99 6.22 -5.81
C LEU A 102 6.13 6.55 -4.59
N SER A 103 5.88 5.53 -3.81
CA SER A 103 5.39 5.61 -2.43
C SER A 103 6.51 5.25 -1.47
N VAL A 104 6.55 5.85 -0.29
CA VAL A 104 7.40 5.41 0.82
C VAL A 104 6.54 4.76 1.89
N ASP A 105 6.85 3.49 2.21
CA ASP A 105 6.23 2.74 3.32
C ASP A 105 6.99 3.06 4.61
N THR A 106 6.45 4.00 5.36
CA THR A 106 7.04 4.46 6.64
C THR A 106 5.99 5.05 7.57
N PHE A 107 6.14 4.78 8.85
CA PHE A 107 5.35 5.40 9.93
C PHE A 107 6.07 6.59 10.61
N ARG A 108 7.26 6.98 10.08
CA ARG A 108 8.08 8.06 10.64
C ARG A 108 7.95 9.34 9.82
N PRO A 109 7.42 10.43 10.38
CA PRO A 109 7.26 11.69 9.65
C PRO A 109 8.55 12.24 9.06
N ARG A 110 9.68 12.14 9.78
CA ARG A 110 10.98 12.62 9.29
C ARG A 110 11.50 11.83 8.09
N VAL A 111 11.22 10.54 8.04
CA VAL A 111 11.57 9.69 6.88
C VAL A 111 10.70 10.07 5.69
N ALA A 112 9.39 10.24 5.91
CA ALA A 112 8.46 10.67 4.87
C ALA A 112 8.83 12.04 4.29
N GLU A 113 9.10 13.04 5.15
CA GLU A 113 9.50 14.38 4.73
C GLU A 113 10.78 14.36 3.88
N TRP A 114 11.78 13.63 4.36
CA TRP A 114 13.04 13.48 3.65
C TRP A 114 12.87 12.77 2.30
N ALA A 115 12.12 11.68 2.24
CA ALA A 115 11.90 10.93 0.99
C ALA A 115 11.16 11.78 -0.06
N VAL A 116 10.17 12.55 0.36
CA VAL A 116 9.46 13.48 -0.53
C VAL A 116 10.36 14.62 -0.98
N GLY A 117 11.09 15.25 -0.06
CA GLY A 117 11.94 16.42 -0.36
C GLY A 117 13.16 16.10 -1.21
N GLU A 118 13.84 15.00 -0.93
CA GLU A 118 15.12 14.63 -1.59
C GLU A 118 14.90 13.85 -2.89
N TYR A 119 13.93 12.93 -2.89
CA TYR A 119 13.73 12.00 -4.03
C TYR A 119 12.42 12.24 -4.79
N GLY A 120 11.64 13.23 -4.44
CA GLY A 120 10.37 13.49 -5.09
C GLY A 120 9.41 12.28 -4.99
N VAL A 121 9.42 11.57 -3.85
CA VAL A 121 8.41 10.56 -3.55
C VAL A 121 7.04 11.21 -3.58
N THR A 122 6.07 10.57 -4.21
CA THR A 122 4.78 11.18 -4.52
C THR A 122 3.63 10.67 -3.66
N MET A 123 3.87 9.73 -2.74
CA MET A 123 2.85 9.17 -1.85
C MET A 123 3.49 8.69 -0.54
N VAL A 124 2.77 8.79 0.55
CA VAL A 124 3.17 8.20 1.84
C VAL A 124 2.20 7.08 2.21
N ASN A 125 2.74 5.88 2.43
CA ASN A 125 2.01 4.72 2.92
C ASN A 125 2.36 4.51 4.40
N ASP A 126 1.42 4.81 5.30
CA ASP A 126 1.63 4.73 6.74
C ASP A 126 0.78 3.61 7.36
N VAL A 127 1.43 2.48 7.62
CA VAL A 127 0.79 1.31 8.24
C VAL A 127 0.38 1.52 9.70
N SER A 128 0.84 2.60 10.34
CA SER A 128 0.46 2.95 11.72
C SER A 128 -0.84 3.77 11.82
N GLY A 129 -1.32 4.27 10.66
CA GLY A 129 -2.52 5.09 10.60
C GLY A 129 -2.38 6.45 11.29
N GLY A 130 -1.19 7.05 11.25
CA GLY A 130 -0.92 8.34 11.89
C GLY A 130 -0.74 8.22 13.41
N ALA A 131 -0.12 7.14 13.88
CA ALA A 131 0.18 6.99 15.32
C ALA A 131 1.15 8.09 15.82
N ASP A 132 2.05 8.57 14.97
CA ASP A 132 2.84 9.75 15.27
C ASP A 132 2.02 11.01 14.96
N PRO A 133 1.74 11.89 15.94
CA PRO A 133 0.89 13.07 15.74
C PRO A 133 1.48 14.09 14.75
N ALA A 134 2.75 14.00 14.40
CA ALA A 134 3.37 14.87 13.40
C ALA A 134 3.08 14.41 11.95
N MET A 135 2.58 13.20 11.72
CA MET A 135 2.37 12.66 10.38
C MET A 135 1.26 13.41 9.62
N PHE A 136 0.11 13.61 10.20
CA PHE A 136 -1.01 14.28 9.54
C PHE A 136 -0.72 15.73 9.15
N PRO A 137 -0.18 16.60 10.05
CA PRO A 137 0.29 17.93 9.66
C PRO A 137 1.34 17.92 8.56
N LEU A 138 2.24 16.93 8.58
CA LEU A 138 3.27 16.79 7.56
C LEU A 138 2.68 16.51 6.18
N VAL A 139 1.86 15.47 6.03
CA VAL A 139 1.32 15.08 4.71
C VAL A 139 0.39 16.16 4.15
N ALA A 140 -0.37 16.84 5.00
CA ALA A 140 -1.17 18.01 4.60
C ALA A 140 -0.29 19.14 4.05
N ARG A 141 0.84 19.46 4.70
CA ARG A 141 1.81 20.46 4.25
C ARG A 141 2.51 20.06 2.96
N LEU A 142 2.90 18.80 2.82
CA LEU A 142 3.55 18.27 1.63
C LEU A 142 2.59 18.12 0.43
N ARG A 143 1.27 18.07 0.69
CA ARG A 143 0.22 17.87 -0.32
C ARG A 143 0.44 16.61 -1.16
N VAL A 144 0.90 15.54 -0.52
CA VAL A 144 1.06 14.23 -1.14
C VAL A 144 -0.09 13.30 -0.75
N PRO A 145 -0.50 12.38 -1.62
CA PRO A 145 -1.44 11.31 -1.28
C PRO A 145 -0.96 10.54 -0.05
N TYR A 146 -1.90 10.21 0.80
CA TYR A 146 -1.65 9.49 2.05
C TYR A 146 -2.50 8.24 2.14
N VAL A 147 -1.86 7.09 2.36
CA VAL A 147 -2.55 5.85 2.68
C VAL A 147 -2.75 5.76 4.18
N LEU A 148 -4.01 5.88 4.59
CA LEU A 148 -4.44 5.79 5.98
C LEU A 148 -4.81 4.35 6.30
N THR A 149 -3.98 3.66 7.07
CA THR A 149 -4.20 2.27 7.47
C THR A 149 -4.91 2.18 8.82
N TYR A 150 -5.91 1.32 8.92
CA TYR A 150 -6.50 0.92 10.20
C TYR A 150 -5.73 -0.27 10.79
N ALA A 151 -4.89 -0.02 11.78
CA ALA A 151 -4.01 -1.02 12.39
C ALA A 151 -4.59 -1.70 13.64
N GLY A 152 -5.91 -1.61 13.88
CA GLY A 152 -6.59 -2.18 15.04
C GLY A 152 -7.26 -3.53 14.78
N SER A 153 -7.81 -4.14 15.85
CA SER A 153 -8.68 -5.33 15.78
C SER A 153 -10.03 -5.00 15.15
N LEU A 154 -10.80 -6.03 14.80
CA LEU A 154 -12.17 -5.88 14.32
C LEU A 154 -13.21 -5.86 15.46
N ALA A 155 -12.79 -5.62 16.70
CA ALA A 155 -13.71 -5.49 17.82
C ALA A 155 -14.75 -4.40 17.57
N GLY A 156 -16.04 -4.77 17.62
CA GLY A 156 -17.14 -3.87 17.23
C GLY A 156 -17.52 -3.91 15.74
N GLY A 157 -16.92 -4.82 14.96
CA GLY A 157 -17.23 -5.06 13.56
C GLY A 157 -16.73 -3.96 12.61
N VAL A 158 -17.05 -4.08 11.32
CA VAL A 158 -16.63 -3.14 10.26
C VAL A 158 -17.16 -1.72 10.51
N GLY A 159 -18.33 -1.56 11.13
CA GLY A 159 -18.85 -0.25 11.51
C GLY A 159 -17.95 0.53 12.46
N ALA A 160 -17.27 -0.14 13.41
CA ALA A 160 -16.31 0.50 14.30
C ALA A 160 -15.05 0.92 13.54
N VAL A 161 -14.57 0.11 12.59
CA VAL A 161 -13.46 0.46 11.69
C VAL A 161 -13.81 1.72 10.89
N MET A 162 -14.99 1.76 10.28
CA MET A 162 -15.44 2.93 9.51
C MET A 162 -15.54 4.18 10.38
N CYS A 163 -16.06 4.06 11.60
CA CYS A 163 -16.13 5.18 12.53
C CYS A 163 -14.76 5.74 12.87
N GLU A 164 -13.78 4.88 13.14
CA GLU A 164 -12.40 5.32 13.46
C GLU A 164 -11.71 5.94 12.24
N LEU A 165 -11.81 5.31 11.08
CA LEU A 165 -11.28 5.87 9.83
C LEU A 165 -11.92 7.22 9.50
N SER A 166 -13.23 7.37 9.71
CA SER A 166 -13.94 8.64 9.46
C SER A 166 -13.41 9.77 10.33
N LYS A 167 -13.11 9.52 11.61
CA LYS A 167 -12.50 10.50 12.51
C LYS A 167 -11.12 10.95 11.99
N ARG A 168 -10.28 9.98 11.61
CA ARG A 168 -8.94 10.25 11.08
C ARG A 168 -8.98 11.00 9.75
N VAL A 169 -9.90 10.64 8.87
CA VAL A 169 -10.14 11.38 7.61
C VAL A 169 -10.59 12.81 7.88
N ALA A 170 -11.49 13.03 8.86
CA ALA A 170 -11.92 14.38 9.23
C ALA A 170 -10.74 15.23 9.72
N GLU A 171 -9.89 14.67 10.59
CA GLU A 171 -8.66 15.33 11.08
C GLU A 171 -7.71 15.69 9.92
N LEU A 172 -7.45 14.75 9.02
CA LEU A 172 -6.62 15.01 7.82
C LEU A 172 -7.19 16.13 6.95
N ARG A 173 -8.51 16.14 6.73
CA ARG A 173 -9.19 17.18 5.95
C ARG A 173 -9.16 18.55 6.62
N GLU A 174 -9.33 18.62 7.94
CA GLU A 174 -9.20 19.86 8.72
C GLU A 174 -7.79 20.47 8.60
N LEU A 175 -6.76 19.62 8.52
CA LEU A 175 -5.38 20.03 8.27
C LEU A 175 -5.10 20.41 6.80
N GLY A 176 -6.05 20.14 5.89
CA GLY A 176 -5.94 20.47 4.46
C GLY A 176 -5.43 19.35 3.56
N ALA A 177 -5.26 18.12 4.08
CA ALA A 177 -4.96 16.96 3.23
C ALA A 177 -6.16 16.65 2.32
N LYS A 178 -5.89 16.42 1.02
CA LYS A 178 -6.94 16.20 0.01
C LYS A 178 -7.00 14.76 -0.46
N ASP A 179 -5.85 14.18 -0.71
CA ASP A 179 -5.71 12.88 -1.36
C ASP A 179 -5.45 11.81 -0.29
N VAL A 180 -6.52 11.12 0.13
CA VAL A 180 -6.47 10.06 1.14
C VAL A 180 -6.98 8.76 0.52
N LEU A 181 -6.20 7.70 0.65
CA LEU A 181 -6.59 6.32 0.35
C LEU A 181 -6.79 5.57 1.67
N LEU A 182 -7.81 4.73 1.74
CA LEU A 182 -8.08 3.93 2.93
C LEU A 182 -7.49 2.53 2.77
N ASP A 183 -6.71 2.07 3.76
CA ASP A 183 -6.35 0.66 3.92
C ASP A 183 -7.04 0.12 5.19
N PRO A 184 -7.97 -0.83 5.07
CA PRO A 184 -8.62 -1.43 6.24
C PRO A 184 -7.69 -2.29 7.10
N GLY A 185 -6.42 -2.43 6.69
CA GLY A 185 -5.35 -2.98 7.51
C GLY A 185 -5.42 -4.48 7.70
N PHE A 186 -5.59 -5.25 6.64
CA PHE A 186 -5.51 -6.71 6.71
C PHE A 186 -4.20 -7.16 7.35
N GLY A 187 -4.28 -8.08 8.32
CA GLY A 187 -3.12 -8.62 9.04
C GLY A 187 -2.60 -7.77 10.19
N PHE A 188 -3.01 -6.50 10.30
CA PHE A 188 -2.62 -5.63 11.40
C PHE A 188 -3.62 -5.70 12.54
N GLY A 189 -3.19 -6.20 13.72
CA GLY A 189 -4.01 -6.30 14.93
C GLY A 189 -5.26 -7.19 14.83
N LYS A 190 -5.38 -8.01 13.80
CA LYS A 190 -6.56 -8.84 13.51
C LYS A 190 -6.25 -10.32 13.58
N THR A 191 -7.18 -11.10 14.11
CA THR A 191 -7.17 -12.56 14.05
C THR A 191 -7.41 -13.07 12.62
N LEU A 192 -7.28 -14.37 12.40
CA LEU A 192 -7.58 -15.01 11.11
C LEU A 192 -9.03 -14.74 10.70
N ASP A 193 -9.96 -15.01 11.60
CA ASP A 193 -11.41 -14.87 11.33
C ASP A 193 -11.79 -13.41 11.11
N GLU A 194 -11.25 -12.47 11.89
CA GLU A 194 -11.47 -11.03 11.70
C GLU A 194 -10.98 -10.54 10.32
N ASN A 195 -9.88 -11.10 9.78
CA ASN A 195 -9.45 -10.74 8.43
C ASN A 195 -10.43 -11.23 7.36
N TYR A 196 -11.02 -12.41 7.50
CA TYR A 196 -12.04 -12.91 6.58
C TYR A 196 -13.38 -12.19 6.74
N GLU A 197 -13.77 -11.85 7.96
CA GLU A 197 -14.94 -11.01 8.23
C GLU A 197 -14.77 -9.64 7.58
N LEU A 198 -13.63 -8.97 7.78
CA LEU A 198 -13.31 -7.70 7.15
C LEU A 198 -13.38 -7.78 5.61
N LEU A 199 -12.83 -8.84 5.02
CA LEU A 199 -12.89 -9.03 3.58
C LEU A 199 -14.33 -9.23 3.10
N SER A 200 -15.16 -9.99 3.84
CA SER A 200 -16.55 -10.22 3.47
C SER A 200 -17.38 -8.94 3.44
N HIS A 201 -17.03 -7.98 4.28
CA HIS A 201 -17.68 -6.67 4.44
C HIS A 201 -16.91 -5.51 3.80
N LEU A 202 -15.90 -5.78 2.96
CA LEU A 202 -15.06 -4.74 2.35
C LEU A 202 -15.89 -3.71 1.56
N SER A 203 -16.98 -4.14 0.93
CA SER A 203 -17.89 -3.26 0.19
C SER A 203 -18.54 -2.19 1.05
N ASP A 204 -18.69 -2.40 2.36
CA ASP A 204 -19.31 -1.43 3.25
C ASP A 204 -18.47 -0.17 3.39
N LEU A 205 -17.13 -0.30 3.29
CA LEU A 205 -16.20 0.84 3.31
C LEU A 205 -16.36 1.77 2.10
N ARG A 206 -17.01 1.31 1.02
CA ARG A 206 -17.32 2.18 -0.15
C ARG A 206 -18.22 3.37 0.22
N GLN A 207 -18.99 3.27 1.32
CA GLN A 207 -19.81 4.37 1.83
C GLN A 207 -18.97 5.58 2.29
N MET A 208 -17.67 5.41 2.51
CA MET A 208 -16.76 6.50 2.85
C MET A 208 -16.36 7.36 1.65
N GLU A 209 -16.70 6.94 0.43
CA GLU A 209 -16.41 7.67 -0.83
C GLU A 209 -14.93 8.05 -0.99
N LEU A 210 -14.03 7.17 -0.56
CA LEU A 210 -12.58 7.27 -0.72
C LEU A 210 -12.03 6.01 -1.38
N PRO A 211 -10.89 6.09 -2.11
CA PRO A 211 -10.27 4.94 -2.73
C PRO A 211 -9.86 3.91 -1.67
N LEU A 212 -10.11 2.62 -1.94
CA LEU A 212 -9.74 1.51 -1.07
C LEU A 212 -8.46 0.82 -1.59
N LEU A 213 -7.41 0.87 -0.79
CA LEU A 213 -6.21 0.07 -0.97
C LEU A 213 -6.35 -1.23 -0.16
N VAL A 214 -6.02 -2.36 -0.81
CA VAL A 214 -6.07 -3.69 -0.18
C VAL A 214 -4.72 -4.38 -0.26
N GLY A 215 -4.14 -4.68 0.89
CA GLY A 215 -2.88 -5.39 1.03
C GLY A 215 -3.06 -6.77 1.67
N VAL A 216 -3.34 -7.81 0.88
CA VAL A 216 -3.51 -9.20 1.36
C VAL A 216 -2.42 -10.14 0.85
N SER A 217 -1.51 -9.64 0.01
CA SER A 217 -0.50 -10.42 -0.69
C SER A 217 0.41 -11.19 0.28
N ARG A 218 0.41 -12.51 0.17
CA ARG A 218 1.22 -13.47 0.96
C ARG A 218 1.08 -13.30 2.47
N LYS A 219 -0.01 -12.67 2.94
CA LYS A 219 -0.26 -12.45 4.38
C LYS A 219 -0.69 -13.73 5.11
N SER A 220 -0.57 -13.69 6.44
CA SER A 220 -0.87 -14.83 7.33
C SER A 220 -2.28 -15.38 7.14
N MET A 221 -3.26 -14.55 6.75
CA MET A 221 -4.61 -15.00 6.46
C MET A 221 -4.67 -16.01 5.31
N VAL A 222 -3.72 -15.98 4.35
CA VAL A 222 -3.61 -16.97 3.28
C VAL A 222 -2.90 -18.23 3.78
N HIS A 223 -1.64 -18.07 4.17
CA HIS A 223 -0.79 -19.24 4.43
C HIS A 223 -1.18 -20.03 5.69
N ARG A 224 -1.72 -19.38 6.75
CA ARG A 224 -2.22 -20.08 7.93
C ARG A 224 -3.49 -20.89 7.65
N LEU A 225 -4.43 -20.33 6.88
CA LEU A 225 -5.66 -21.04 6.52
C LEU A 225 -5.36 -22.29 5.70
N LEU A 226 -4.41 -22.19 4.76
CA LEU A 226 -4.09 -23.28 3.82
C LEU A 226 -3.04 -24.24 4.36
N GLY A 227 -2.38 -23.94 5.49
CA GLY A 227 -1.30 -24.75 6.05
C GLY A 227 -0.04 -24.79 5.19
N ILE A 228 0.26 -23.71 4.48
CA ILE A 228 1.38 -23.55 3.54
C ILE A 228 2.33 -22.45 4.00
N THR A 229 3.44 -22.26 3.31
CA THR A 229 4.38 -21.14 3.52
C THR A 229 3.90 -19.87 2.82
N ALA A 230 4.49 -18.71 3.17
CA ALA A 230 4.23 -17.45 2.49
C ALA A 230 4.67 -17.48 1.01
N ASP A 231 5.72 -18.25 0.68
CA ASP A 231 6.22 -18.38 -0.70
C ASP A 231 5.25 -19.17 -1.58
N GLU A 232 4.53 -20.14 -1.01
CA GLU A 232 3.51 -20.93 -1.69
C GLU A 232 2.15 -20.22 -1.80
N ALA A 233 2.01 -19.04 -1.19
CA ALA A 233 0.72 -18.35 -1.04
C ALA A 233 0.21 -17.62 -2.30
N LEU A 234 0.87 -17.74 -3.46
CA LEU A 234 0.49 -17.03 -4.69
C LEU A 234 -0.95 -17.32 -5.11
N ASN A 235 -1.33 -18.59 -5.21
CA ASN A 235 -2.69 -18.95 -5.62
C ASN A 235 -3.77 -18.41 -4.68
N GLY A 236 -3.60 -18.61 -3.36
CA GLY A 236 -4.53 -18.08 -2.36
C GLY A 236 -4.57 -16.54 -2.37
N THR A 237 -3.43 -15.88 -2.58
CA THR A 237 -3.35 -14.43 -2.77
C THR A 237 -4.20 -13.97 -3.97
N THR A 238 -4.08 -14.64 -5.11
CA THR A 238 -4.86 -14.31 -6.32
C THR A 238 -6.36 -14.44 -6.08
N VAL A 239 -6.79 -15.49 -5.36
CA VAL A 239 -8.20 -15.65 -4.95
C VAL A 239 -8.65 -14.47 -4.09
N LEU A 240 -7.87 -14.07 -3.07
CA LEU A 240 -8.22 -12.93 -2.22
C LEU A 240 -8.21 -11.59 -2.97
N HIS A 241 -7.29 -11.40 -3.92
CA HIS A 241 -7.30 -10.22 -4.80
C HIS A 241 -8.59 -10.15 -5.63
N THR A 242 -9.00 -11.28 -6.23
CA THR A 242 -10.26 -11.35 -6.99
C THR A 242 -11.46 -10.98 -6.13
N LEU A 243 -11.55 -11.55 -4.92
CA LEU A 243 -12.62 -11.24 -3.96
C LEU A 243 -12.59 -9.77 -3.49
N ALA A 244 -11.41 -9.19 -3.30
CA ALA A 244 -11.26 -7.78 -2.94
C ALA A 244 -11.72 -6.85 -4.08
N LEU A 245 -11.33 -7.16 -5.32
CA LEU A 245 -11.76 -6.42 -6.51
C LEU A 245 -13.27 -6.45 -6.70
N GLU A 246 -13.90 -7.62 -6.56
CA GLU A 246 -15.36 -7.77 -6.61
C GLU A 246 -16.08 -6.95 -5.51
N ARG A 247 -15.41 -6.72 -4.38
CA ARG A 247 -15.91 -5.91 -3.27
C ARG A 247 -15.48 -4.45 -3.31
N GLY A 248 -14.89 -4.01 -4.40
CA GLY A 248 -14.65 -2.60 -4.68
C GLY A 248 -13.27 -2.08 -4.25
N ALA A 249 -12.24 -2.93 -4.17
CA ALA A 249 -10.88 -2.45 -4.05
C ALA A 249 -10.49 -1.61 -5.29
N ASP A 250 -9.91 -0.44 -5.07
CA ASP A 250 -9.43 0.47 -6.13
C ASP A 250 -7.92 0.34 -6.34
N MET A 251 -7.19 -0.18 -5.35
CA MET A 251 -5.75 -0.43 -5.45
C MET A 251 -5.38 -1.71 -4.71
N LEU A 252 -4.55 -2.55 -5.34
CA LEU A 252 -3.98 -3.76 -4.73
C LEU A 252 -2.51 -3.52 -4.40
N ARG A 253 -2.11 -3.68 -3.13
CA ARG A 253 -0.71 -3.64 -2.71
C ARG A 253 -0.13 -5.05 -2.69
N VAL A 254 0.82 -5.34 -3.58
CA VAL A 254 1.18 -6.71 -3.94
C VAL A 254 2.68 -6.97 -4.10
N HIS A 255 3.10 -8.21 -3.82
CA HIS A 255 4.42 -8.73 -4.20
C HIS A 255 4.45 -9.22 -5.65
N ASP A 256 3.36 -9.86 -6.11
CA ASP A 256 3.25 -10.56 -7.40
C ASP A 256 2.41 -9.72 -8.37
N VAL A 257 3.06 -8.72 -8.98
CA VAL A 257 2.39 -7.70 -9.81
C VAL A 257 1.67 -8.32 -11.00
N ARG A 258 2.33 -9.21 -11.75
CA ARG A 258 1.72 -9.87 -12.93
C ARG A 258 0.43 -10.60 -12.58
N ALA A 259 0.43 -11.40 -11.53
CA ALA A 259 -0.76 -12.15 -11.11
C ALA A 259 -1.91 -11.21 -10.68
N ALA A 260 -1.59 -10.09 -10.04
CA ALA A 260 -2.57 -9.07 -9.70
C ALA A 260 -3.12 -8.36 -10.95
N ALA A 261 -2.28 -8.05 -11.94
CA ALA A 261 -2.69 -7.46 -13.21
C ALA A 261 -3.65 -8.39 -14.00
N GLU A 262 -3.35 -9.68 -14.01
CA GLU A 262 -4.22 -10.69 -14.61
C GLU A 262 -5.58 -10.75 -13.91
N ALA A 263 -5.61 -10.75 -12.56
CA ALA A 263 -6.85 -10.74 -11.79
C ALA A 263 -7.69 -9.48 -12.09
N ILE A 264 -7.06 -8.29 -12.12
CA ILE A 264 -7.75 -7.03 -12.47
C ILE A 264 -8.38 -7.12 -13.87
N ARG A 265 -7.64 -7.60 -14.87
CA ARG A 265 -8.13 -7.71 -16.25
C ARG A 265 -9.32 -8.67 -16.36
N ILE A 266 -9.29 -9.79 -15.64
CA ILE A 266 -10.38 -10.78 -15.63
C ILE A 266 -11.63 -10.16 -14.99
N VAL A 267 -11.50 -9.56 -13.80
CA VAL A 267 -12.63 -8.94 -13.10
C VAL A 267 -13.19 -7.75 -13.89
N ALA A 268 -12.34 -6.93 -14.52
CA ALA A 268 -12.78 -5.81 -15.35
C ALA A 268 -13.59 -6.29 -16.58
N LYS A 269 -13.27 -7.45 -17.15
CA LYS A 269 -14.04 -8.01 -18.28
C LYS A 269 -15.46 -8.41 -17.87
N MET A 270 -15.61 -8.98 -16.66
CA MET A 270 -16.93 -9.36 -16.12
C MET A 270 -17.82 -8.15 -15.80
N SER A 271 -17.21 -6.99 -15.51
CA SER A 271 -17.94 -5.78 -15.10
C SER A 271 -18.42 -4.91 -16.27
N LYS A 272 -18.07 -5.26 -17.51
CA LYS A 272 -18.44 -4.52 -18.74
C LYS A 272 -19.72 -5.06 -19.39
N GLU A 273 -20.43 -5.98 -18.72
CA GLU A 273 -21.77 -6.45 -19.06
C GLU A 273 -22.81 -5.87 -18.07
#